data_7e785688f9abd3314196a00a11983b3a
#
_entry.id   7e785688f9abd3314196a00a11983b3a
#
_cell.length_a   1.000
_cell.length_b   1.000
_cell.length_c   1.000
_cell.angle_alpha   90.00
_cell.angle_beta   90.00
_cell.angle_gamma   90.00
#
_symmetry.space_group_name_H-M   'P 1'
#
loop_
_entity.id
_entity.type
_entity.pdbx_description
1 polymer ?
#
loop_
_entity_poly.entity_id
_entity_poly.type
_entity_poly.pdbx_seq_one_letter_code
_entity_poly.pdbx_strand_id
1 'polypeptide(L)'
;RDLLKFRRYFAQIGIADVSMISESSLKDYISFLEKSKLSAATVSRNIASIKAYYHYLQEKGLIQNDISDVLKAPKIEKKLPDILSADEVVKLLEQPKSSSEKEIRDKAMLELLYATGIRVSELISLKMTDMNLSMEYVVCHEKTKDRIIPFGSEAKNALVVYLDKTRNNMIGEAESEYLFVNCSGKPMSRQGFWKLIKYYADKAGIEKEITPHTFRHSFAAHLLENGADVQSVQKMMGHADVSTTQMYVEMQAGNVRDVYKKFHPRS
;
A
#
# COMPACT_ATOMS: atom_id res chain seq x y z
N ARG A 1 -16.86 -3.51 7.15
CA ARG A 1 -16.47 -4.76 7.82
C ARG A 1 -16.57 -4.62 9.35
N ASP A 2 -16.00 -3.57 9.92
CA ASP A 2 -15.98 -3.33 11.36
C ASP A 2 -17.40 -3.08 11.90
N LEU A 3 -18.20 -2.24 11.26
CA LEU A 3 -19.61 -2.00 11.62
C LEU A 3 -20.51 -3.24 11.45
N LEU A 4 -20.20 -4.13 10.48
CA LEU A 4 -20.91 -5.40 10.36
C LEU A 4 -20.63 -6.34 11.53
N LYS A 5 -19.39 -6.33 12.06
CA LYS A 5 -19.03 -7.10 13.25
C LYS A 5 -19.74 -6.53 14.49
N PHE A 6 -19.76 -5.21 14.62
CA PHE A 6 -20.47 -4.48 15.64
C PHE A 6 -21.97 -4.85 15.65
N ARG A 7 -22.65 -4.73 14.51
CA ARG A 7 -24.07 -5.10 14.38
C ARG A 7 -24.33 -6.55 14.75
N ARG A 8 -23.47 -7.49 14.31
CA ARG A 8 -23.64 -8.92 14.63
C ARG A 8 -23.55 -9.19 16.14
N TYR A 9 -22.60 -8.56 16.81
CA TYR A 9 -22.46 -8.72 18.27
C TYR A 9 -23.72 -8.27 19.00
N PHE A 10 -24.23 -7.07 18.68
CA PHE A 10 -25.42 -6.55 19.34
C PHE A 10 -26.68 -7.35 18.98
N ALA A 11 -26.81 -7.82 17.76
CA ALA A 11 -27.91 -8.70 17.37
C ALA A 11 -27.89 -10.05 18.16
N GLN A 12 -26.72 -10.58 18.48
CA GLN A 12 -26.59 -11.82 19.28
C GLN A 12 -27.05 -11.65 20.74
N ILE A 13 -26.96 -10.45 21.27
CA ILE A 13 -27.45 -10.14 22.63
C ILE A 13 -28.84 -9.49 22.63
N GLY A 14 -29.55 -9.57 21.49
CA GLY A 14 -30.94 -9.12 21.38
C GLY A 14 -31.13 -7.62 21.16
N ILE A 15 -30.08 -6.86 20.92
CA ILE A 15 -30.14 -5.41 20.64
C ILE A 15 -30.10 -5.18 19.13
N ALA A 16 -31.24 -4.81 18.55
CA ALA A 16 -31.37 -4.55 17.12
C ALA A 16 -31.24 -3.05 16.76
N ASP A 17 -31.61 -2.17 17.69
CA ASP A 17 -31.59 -0.72 17.50
C ASP A 17 -30.36 -0.09 18.20
N VAL A 18 -29.62 0.72 17.48
CA VAL A 18 -28.43 1.41 17.99
C VAL A 18 -28.74 2.38 19.13
N SER A 19 -29.96 2.93 19.16
CA SER A 19 -30.43 3.82 20.23
C SER A 19 -30.61 3.13 21.59
N MET A 20 -30.73 1.80 21.59
CA MET A 20 -30.83 0.96 22.79
C MET A 20 -29.46 0.52 23.34
N ILE A 21 -28.39 0.82 22.65
CA ILE A 21 -27.03 0.47 23.11
C ILE A 21 -26.63 1.47 24.20
N SER A 22 -26.24 0.96 25.37
CA SER A 22 -25.71 1.76 26.47
C SER A 22 -24.19 1.89 26.41
N GLU A 23 -23.63 2.86 27.15
CA GLU A 23 -22.18 2.99 27.32
C GLU A 23 -21.54 1.71 27.90
N SER A 24 -22.23 1.03 28.82
CA SER A 24 -21.79 -0.25 29.38
C SER A 24 -21.68 -1.29 28.28
N SER A 25 -22.72 -1.42 27.44
CA SER A 25 -22.73 -2.38 26.33
C SER A 25 -21.63 -2.10 25.29
N LEU A 26 -21.28 -0.82 25.08
CA LEU A 26 -20.13 -0.46 24.22
C LEU A 26 -18.80 -0.93 24.84
N LYS A 27 -18.61 -0.77 26.14
CA LYS A 27 -17.41 -1.25 26.85
C LYS A 27 -17.33 -2.77 26.79
N ASP A 28 -18.45 -3.48 26.95
CA ASP A 28 -18.52 -4.95 26.83
C ASP A 28 -18.12 -5.42 25.42
N TYR A 29 -18.53 -4.68 24.39
CA TYR A 29 -18.10 -4.98 23.02
C TYR A 29 -16.59 -4.83 22.84
N ILE A 30 -15.96 -3.80 23.43
CA ILE A 30 -14.50 -3.67 23.37
C ILE A 30 -13.81 -4.81 24.09
N SER A 31 -14.28 -5.18 25.28
CA SER A 31 -13.78 -6.36 26.02
C SER A 31 -13.93 -7.65 25.20
N PHE A 32 -15.02 -7.79 24.46
CA PHE A 32 -15.21 -8.90 23.52
C PHE A 32 -14.16 -8.88 22.39
N LEU A 33 -13.85 -7.70 21.80
CA LEU A 33 -12.82 -7.59 20.77
C LEU A 33 -11.44 -7.96 21.30
N GLU A 34 -11.10 -7.55 22.52
CA GLU A 34 -9.83 -7.84 23.17
C GLU A 34 -9.69 -9.35 23.47
N LYS A 35 -10.74 -9.96 24.04
CA LYS A 35 -10.81 -11.42 24.28
C LYS A 35 -10.74 -12.23 22.96
N SER A 36 -11.13 -11.65 21.84
CA SER A 36 -11.05 -12.30 20.52
C SER A 36 -9.63 -12.35 19.93
N LYS A 37 -8.58 -12.07 20.72
CA LYS A 37 -7.16 -12.10 20.33
C LYS A 37 -6.85 -11.21 19.11
N LEU A 38 -7.59 -10.12 18.94
CA LEU A 38 -7.33 -9.13 17.89
C LEU A 38 -6.13 -8.25 18.27
N SER A 39 -5.37 -7.82 17.27
CA SER A 39 -4.28 -6.85 17.50
C SER A 39 -4.82 -5.51 17.98
N ALA A 40 -4.03 -4.79 18.80
CA ALA A 40 -4.36 -3.45 19.29
C ALA A 40 -4.73 -2.49 18.14
N ALA A 41 -4.04 -2.58 17.00
CA ALA A 41 -4.35 -1.80 15.80
C ALA A 41 -5.75 -2.14 15.22
N THR A 42 -6.15 -3.43 15.25
CA THR A 42 -7.48 -3.84 14.81
C THR A 42 -8.56 -3.34 15.76
N VAL A 43 -8.34 -3.40 17.07
CA VAL A 43 -9.26 -2.87 18.08
C VAL A 43 -9.40 -1.36 17.92
N SER A 44 -8.30 -0.62 17.80
CA SER A 44 -8.30 0.83 17.59
C SER A 44 -9.05 1.24 16.32
N ARG A 45 -8.86 0.51 15.21
CA ARG A 45 -9.61 0.76 13.97
C ARG A 45 -11.11 0.50 14.15
N ASN A 46 -11.51 -0.54 14.88
CA ASN A 46 -12.91 -0.78 15.19
C ASN A 46 -13.51 0.37 16.01
N ILE A 47 -12.81 0.84 17.04
CA ILE A 47 -13.24 1.99 17.85
C ILE A 47 -13.41 3.23 16.98
N ALA A 48 -12.44 3.55 16.13
CA ALA A 48 -12.55 4.70 15.21
C ALA A 48 -13.76 4.58 14.28
N SER A 49 -14.04 3.37 13.75
CA SER A 49 -15.21 3.12 12.91
C SER A 49 -16.53 3.31 13.67
N ILE A 50 -16.59 2.91 14.94
CA ILE A 50 -17.78 3.07 15.80
C ILE A 50 -17.99 4.55 16.12
N LYS A 51 -16.93 5.27 16.53
CA LYS A 51 -17.02 6.72 16.78
C LYS A 51 -17.51 7.49 15.56
N ALA A 52 -16.93 7.23 14.38
CA ALA A 52 -17.39 7.85 13.14
C ALA A 52 -18.85 7.51 12.81
N TYR A 53 -19.32 6.31 13.16
CA TYR A 53 -20.70 5.91 12.96
C TYR A 53 -21.66 6.62 13.92
N TYR A 54 -21.33 6.71 15.20
CA TYR A 54 -22.14 7.43 16.20
C TYR A 54 -22.21 8.92 15.89
N HIS A 55 -21.08 9.53 15.53
CA HIS A 55 -21.04 10.92 15.10
C HIS A 55 -21.94 11.17 13.88
N TYR A 56 -21.89 10.31 12.88
CA TYR A 56 -22.78 10.37 11.71
C TYR A 56 -24.26 10.26 12.11
N LEU A 57 -24.62 9.36 13.03
CA LEU A 57 -25.99 9.20 13.49
C LEU A 57 -26.49 10.44 14.23
N GLN A 58 -25.65 11.06 15.05
CA GLN A 58 -25.96 12.30 15.77
C GLN A 58 -26.14 13.47 14.80
N GLU A 59 -25.24 13.64 13.83
CA GLU A 59 -25.38 14.67 12.79
C GLU A 59 -26.68 14.54 11.97
N LYS A 60 -27.15 13.30 11.77
CA LYS A 60 -28.41 13.01 11.08
C LYS A 60 -29.63 13.09 11.99
N GLY A 61 -29.46 13.40 13.27
CA GLY A 61 -30.56 13.45 14.25
C GLY A 61 -31.22 12.09 14.53
N LEU A 62 -30.53 10.98 14.21
CA LEU A 62 -31.04 9.63 14.43
C LEU A 62 -30.81 9.16 15.87
N ILE A 63 -29.90 9.79 16.60
CA ILE A 63 -29.68 9.64 18.03
C ILE A 63 -29.52 11.02 18.66
N GLN A 64 -29.90 11.15 19.93
CA GLN A 64 -29.79 12.42 20.65
C GLN A 64 -28.34 12.68 21.12
N ASN A 65 -27.68 11.66 21.65
CA ASN A 65 -26.34 11.78 22.23
C ASN A 65 -25.37 10.77 21.62
N ASP A 66 -24.14 11.21 21.36
CA ASP A 66 -23.04 10.33 21.01
C ASP A 66 -22.44 9.74 22.30
N ILE A 67 -22.67 8.45 22.53
CA ILE A 67 -22.14 7.72 23.69
C ILE A 67 -20.78 7.07 23.40
N SER A 68 -20.25 7.22 22.19
CA SER A 68 -19.03 6.54 21.79
C SER A 68 -17.74 7.13 22.38
N ASP A 69 -17.83 8.30 23.02
CA ASP A 69 -16.68 8.96 23.65
C ASP A 69 -16.08 8.19 24.82
N VAL A 70 -16.87 7.30 25.44
CA VAL A 70 -16.38 6.38 26.49
C VAL A 70 -15.36 5.36 25.95
N LEU A 71 -15.32 5.16 24.62
CA LEU A 71 -14.41 4.20 24.00
C LEU A 71 -12.99 4.78 23.92
N LYS A 72 -12.07 4.14 24.62
CA LYS A 72 -10.63 4.47 24.58
C LYS A 72 -9.90 3.45 23.71
N ALA A 73 -9.17 3.94 22.71
CA ALA A 73 -8.32 3.08 21.89
C ALA A 73 -7.12 2.59 22.72
N PRO A 74 -6.75 1.30 22.60
CA PRO A 74 -5.54 0.79 23.23
C PRO A 74 -4.31 1.51 22.65
N LYS A 75 -3.28 1.68 23.47
CA LYS A 75 -2.00 2.21 23.00
C LYS A 75 -1.38 1.23 22.00
N ILE A 76 -1.10 1.74 20.82
CA ILE A 76 -0.38 0.98 19.79
C ILE A 76 1.10 1.33 19.95
N GLU A 77 1.92 0.35 20.27
CA GLU A 77 3.37 0.51 20.18
C GLU A 77 3.74 0.70 18.71
N LYS A 78 4.31 1.85 18.39
CA LYS A 78 4.83 2.10 17.05
C LYS A 78 6.11 1.27 16.88
N LYS A 79 5.99 0.08 16.30
CA LYS A 79 7.17 -0.62 15.81
C LYS A 79 7.73 0.15 14.61
N LEU A 80 9.04 0.31 14.58
CA LEU A 80 9.71 0.81 13.38
C LEU A 80 9.36 -0.15 12.22
N PRO A 81 9.04 0.37 11.04
CA PRO A 81 8.75 -0.48 9.90
C PRO A 81 9.98 -1.31 9.54
N ASP A 82 9.77 -2.57 9.19
CA ASP A 82 10.83 -3.41 8.64
C ASP A 82 11.30 -2.81 7.30
N ILE A 83 12.59 -2.56 7.22
CA ILE A 83 13.28 -2.04 6.04
C ILE A 83 14.23 -3.12 5.53
N LEU A 84 14.21 -3.39 4.24
CA LEU A 84 15.21 -4.20 3.57
C LEU A 84 16.46 -3.37 3.35
N SER A 85 17.64 -3.95 3.54
CA SER A 85 18.88 -3.30 3.09
C SER A 85 18.93 -3.25 1.55
N ALA A 86 19.82 -2.41 1.01
CA ALA A 86 20.02 -2.34 -0.45
C ALA A 86 20.40 -3.71 -1.01
N ASP A 87 21.28 -4.46 -0.34
CA ASP A 87 21.68 -5.81 -0.74
C ASP A 87 20.52 -6.82 -0.71
N GLU A 88 19.65 -6.76 0.31
CA GLU A 88 18.46 -7.62 0.38
C GLU A 88 17.49 -7.31 -0.77
N VAL A 89 17.30 -6.03 -1.10
CA VAL A 89 16.48 -5.63 -2.25
C VAL A 89 17.09 -6.15 -3.56
N VAL A 90 18.38 -5.94 -3.79
CA VAL A 90 19.08 -6.46 -4.99
C VAL A 90 18.92 -7.96 -5.10
N LYS A 91 19.21 -8.72 -4.03
CA LYS A 91 19.02 -10.16 -4.00
C LYS A 91 17.61 -10.59 -4.37
N LEU A 92 16.59 -9.88 -3.87
CA LEU A 92 15.20 -10.18 -4.17
C LEU A 92 14.84 -9.88 -5.62
N LEU A 93 15.26 -8.71 -6.13
CA LEU A 93 15.01 -8.29 -7.50
C LEU A 93 15.72 -9.20 -8.52
N GLU A 94 16.80 -9.87 -8.16
CA GLU A 94 17.52 -10.82 -9.00
C GLU A 94 16.91 -12.23 -9.03
N GLN A 95 15.93 -12.53 -8.17
CA GLN A 95 15.35 -13.87 -8.13
C GLN A 95 14.55 -14.26 -9.39
N PRO A 96 13.75 -13.39 -10.02
CA PRO A 96 13.15 -13.71 -11.30
C PRO A 96 14.24 -13.83 -12.38
N LYS A 97 14.48 -15.05 -12.89
CA LYS A 97 15.55 -15.35 -13.87
C LYS A 97 15.13 -15.09 -15.32
N SER A 98 13.93 -14.57 -15.54
CA SER A 98 13.36 -14.33 -16.88
C SER A 98 13.30 -15.59 -17.77
N SER A 99 13.18 -16.76 -17.13
CA SER A 99 13.10 -18.07 -17.81
C SER A 99 11.68 -18.40 -18.30
N SER A 100 10.67 -17.66 -17.84
CA SER A 100 9.28 -17.81 -18.23
C SER A 100 8.59 -16.45 -18.34
N GLU A 101 7.50 -16.39 -19.09
CA GLU A 101 6.66 -15.18 -19.20
C GLU A 101 6.24 -14.62 -17.85
N LYS A 102 5.94 -15.51 -16.91
CA LYS A 102 5.61 -15.14 -15.54
C LYS A 102 6.79 -14.46 -14.84
N GLU A 103 8.00 -15.01 -14.94
CA GLU A 103 9.18 -14.40 -14.30
C GLU A 103 9.58 -13.07 -14.94
N ILE A 104 9.42 -12.93 -16.26
CA ILE A 104 9.66 -11.66 -16.96
C ILE A 104 8.70 -10.58 -16.45
N ARG A 105 7.40 -10.88 -16.36
CA ARG A 105 6.40 -9.98 -15.77
C ARG A 105 6.75 -9.65 -14.32
N ASP A 106 7.06 -10.67 -13.52
CA ASP A 106 7.33 -10.54 -12.09
C ASP A 106 8.55 -9.63 -11.86
N LYS A 107 9.59 -9.78 -12.69
CA LYS A 107 10.77 -8.90 -12.69
C LYS A 107 10.37 -7.45 -12.95
N ALA A 108 9.61 -7.18 -14.00
CA ALA A 108 9.16 -5.83 -14.33
C ALA A 108 8.30 -5.21 -13.22
N MET A 109 7.42 -6.00 -12.60
CA MET A 109 6.60 -5.53 -11.47
C MET A 109 7.45 -5.17 -10.25
N LEU A 110 8.42 -6.00 -9.88
CA LEU A 110 9.29 -5.78 -8.72
C LEU A 110 10.21 -4.59 -8.94
N GLU A 111 10.83 -4.49 -10.11
CA GLU A 111 11.70 -3.37 -10.48
C GLU A 111 10.93 -2.04 -10.44
N LEU A 112 9.76 -1.98 -11.06
CA LEU A 112 8.95 -0.75 -11.06
C LEU A 112 8.47 -0.40 -9.66
N LEU A 113 8.05 -1.38 -8.85
CA LEU A 113 7.62 -1.14 -7.47
C LEU A 113 8.74 -0.51 -6.63
N TYR A 114 9.96 -1.07 -6.72
CA TYR A 114 11.09 -0.53 -5.99
C TYR A 114 11.57 0.80 -6.56
N ALA A 115 11.60 0.94 -7.88
CA ALA A 115 12.04 2.17 -8.53
C ALA A 115 11.16 3.39 -8.22
N THR A 116 9.87 3.17 -7.94
CA THR A 116 8.88 4.25 -7.79
C THR A 116 8.31 4.38 -6.37
N GLY A 117 8.42 3.34 -5.56
CA GLY A 117 7.81 3.28 -4.23
C GLY A 117 6.27 3.43 -4.24
N ILE A 118 5.58 3.18 -5.36
CA ILE A 118 4.12 3.28 -5.46
C ILE A 118 3.43 2.22 -4.60
N ARG A 119 2.15 2.44 -4.29
CA ARG A 119 1.36 1.43 -3.57
C ARG A 119 1.08 0.24 -4.48
N VAL A 120 0.99 -0.97 -3.92
CA VAL A 120 0.63 -2.16 -4.72
C VAL A 120 -0.71 -1.99 -5.44
N SER A 121 -1.67 -1.29 -4.81
CA SER A 121 -2.94 -0.98 -5.48
C SER A 121 -2.76 -0.10 -6.71
N GLU A 122 -1.83 0.83 -6.69
CA GLU A 122 -1.47 1.66 -7.82
C GLU A 122 -0.76 0.82 -8.89
N LEU A 123 0.27 0.06 -8.51
CA LEU A 123 1.01 -0.82 -9.43
C LEU A 123 0.08 -1.76 -10.23
N ILE A 124 -0.82 -2.45 -9.57
CA ILE A 124 -1.71 -3.43 -10.24
C ILE A 124 -2.85 -2.79 -11.04
N SER A 125 -3.12 -1.49 -10.81
CA SER A 125 -4.13 -0.72 -11.54
C SER A 125 -3.54 0.18 -12.63
N LEU A 126 -2.20 0.24 -12.77
CA LEU A 126 -1.56 1.00 -13.85
C LEU A 126 -2.08 0.53 -15.21
N LYS A 127 -2.42 1.49 -16.05
CA LYS A 127 -2.77 1.27 -17.45
C LYS A 127 -1.56 1.49 -18.35
N MET A 128 -1.66 1.05 -19.59
CA MET A 128 -0.61 1.32 -20.60
C MET A 128 -0.42 2.82 -20.83
N THR A 129 -1.50 3.59 -20.74
CA THR A 129 -1.52 5.07 -20.90
C THR A 129 -0.87 5.80 -19.73
N ASP A 130 -0.74 5.16 -18.56
CA ASP A 130 -0.17 5.77 -17.35
C ASP A 130 1.36 5.71 -17.33
N MET A 131 1.97 5.08 -18.33
CA MET A 131 3.41 4.88 -18.39
C MET A 131 4.00 5.57 -19.64
N ASN A 132 5.12 6.23 -19.46
CA ASN A 132 5.92 6.78 -20.56
C ASN A 132 7.36 6.24 -20.48
N LEU A 133 7.66 5.27 -21.34
CA LEU A 133 9.00 4.63 -21.39
C LEU A 133 10.09 5.57 -21.91
N SER A 134 9.76 6.48 -22.83
CA SER A 134 10.74 7.40 -23.41
C SER A 134 11.18 8.44 -22.40
N MET A 135 10.24 8.93 -21.59
CA MET A 135 10.49 9.92 -20.54
C MET A 135 10.71 9.31 -19.16
N GLU A 136 10.61 7.98 -19.05
CA GLU A 136 10.89 7.19 -17.83
C GLU A 136 10.07 7.62 -16.61
N TYR A 137 8.75 7.67 -16.75
CA TYR A 137 7.85 7.96 -15.64
C TYR A 137 6.55 7.17 -15.70
N VAL A 138 5.89 7.06 -14.54
CA VAL A 138 4.50 6.60 -14.40
C VAL A 138 3.64 7.69 -13.80
N VAL A 139 2.35 7.68 -14.13
CA VAL A 139 1.33 8.55 -13.56
C VAL A 139 0.48 7.73 -12.60
N CYS A 140 0.42 8.14 -11.35
CA CYS A 140 -0.48 7.56 -10.35
C CYS A 140 -1.66 8.50 -10.13
N HIS A 141 -2.87 8.03 -10.43
CA HIS A 141 -4.10 8.78 -10.28
C HIS A 141 -4.59 8.76 -8.82
N GLU A 142 -4.71 9.91 -8.23
CA GLU A 142 -5.29 10.11 -6.88
C GLU A 142 -6.59 10.91 -6.97
N LYS A 143 -7.41 10.86 -5.93
CA LYS A 143 -8.71 11.55 -5.90
C LYS A 143 -8.61 13.06 -6.07
N THR A 144 -7.51 13.66 -5.66
CA THR A 144 -7.32 15.13 -5.61
C THR A 144 -6.33 15.63 -6.62
N LYS A 145 -5.28 14.87 -6.95
CA LYS A 145 -4.21 15.30 -7.86
C LYS A 145 -3.41 14.09 -8.35
N ASP A 146 -3.14 14.06 -9.65
CA ASP A 146 -2.25 13.07 -10.24
C ASP A 146 -0.79 13.29 -9.82
N ARG A 147 -0.06 12.21 -9.72
CA ARG A 147 1.33 12.17 -9.28
C ARG A 147 2.19 11.52 -10.36
N ILE A 148 3.18 12.26 -10.86
CA ILE A 148 4.17 11.77 -11.81
C ILE A 148 5.39 11.30 -11.03
N ILE A 149 5.80 10.04 -11.22
CA ILE A 149 6.91 9.42 -10.51
C ILE A 149 7.90 8.89 -11.55
N PRO A 150 9.15 9.38 -11.56
CA PRO A 150 10.19 8.86 -12.44
C PRO A 150 10.64 7.47 -12.00
N PHE A 151 11.19 6.72 -12.95
CA PHE A 151 11.90 5.46 -12.70
C PHE A 151 13.20 5.40 -13.49
N GLY A 152 14.14 4.57 -13.07
CA GLY A 152 15.46 4.46 -13.67
C GLY A 152 15.55 3.38 -14.73
N SER A 153 16.78 3.24 -15.28
CA SER A 153 17.11 2.36 -16.40
C SER A 153 16.79 0.89 -16.12
N GLU A 154 17.00 0.39 -14.90
CA GLU A 154 16.73 -1.01 -14.56
C GLU A 154 15.25 -1.35 -14.69
N ALA A 155 14.38 -0.50 -14.15
CA ALA A 155 12.93 -0.66 -14.31
C ALA A 155 12.50 -0.52 -15.77
N LYS A 156 13.09 0.44 -16.52
CA LYS A 156 12.84 0.60 -17.95
C LYS A 156 13.18 -0.65 -18.73
N ASN A 157 14.39 -1.21 -18.52
CA ASN A 157 14.85 -2.41 -19.22
C ASN A 157 13.92 -3.59 -18.94
N ALA A 158 13.53 -3.80 -17.68
CA ALA A 158 12.61 -4.86 -17.30
C ALA A 158 11.22 -4.67 -17.94
N LEU A 159 10.71 -3.43 -17.99
CA LEU A 159 9.44 -3.09 -18.64
C LEU A 159 9.49 -3.33 -20.15
N VAL A 160 10.55 -2.91 -20.84
CA VAL A 160 10.73 -3.14 -22.28
C VAL A 160 10.68 -4.64 -22.57
N VAL A 161 11.46 -5.46 -21.84
CA VAL A 161 11.46 -6.91 -22.02
C VAL A 161 10.08 -7.52 -21.79
N TYR A 162 9.36 -7.05 -20.76
CA TYR A 162 8.01 -7.52 -20.47
C TYR A 162 7.02 -7.18 -21.59
N LEU A 163 7.03 -5.94 -22.07
CA LEU A 163 6.10 -5.47 -23.10
C LEU A 163 6.35 -6.15 -24.44
N ASP A 164 7.62 -6.27 -24.85
CA ASP A 164 7.99 -6.80 -26.16
C ASP A 164 7.82 -8.31 -26.25
N LYS A 165 8.22 -9.05 -25.18
CA LYS A 165 8.33 -10.52 -25.26
C LYS A 165 7.15 -11.25 -24.62
N THR A 166 6.40 -10.63 -23.72
CA THR A 166 5.58 -11.40 -22.80
C THR A 166 4.14 -10.93 -22.70
N ARG A 167 3.92 -9.60 -22.57
CA ARG A 167 2.60 -9.06 -22.26
C ARG A 167 1.55 -9.47 -23.29
N ASN A 168 1.87 -9.37 -24.57
CA ASN A 168 0.93 -9.69 -25.64
C ASN A 168 0.56 -11.19 -25.65
N ASN A 169 1.49 -12.08 -25.37
CA ASN A 169 1.24 -13.50 -25.23
C ASN A 169 0.31 -13.79 -24.03
N MET A 170 0.53 -13.11 -22.90
CA MET A 170 -0.30 -13.28 -21.70
C MET A 170 -1.73 -12.78 -21.88
N ILE A 171 -1.94 -11.74 -22.68
CA ILE A 171 -3.28 -11.23 -22.99
C ILE A 171 -3.99 -12.14 -23.99
N GLY A 172 -3.25 -12.73 -24.93
CA GLY A 172 -3.80 -13.49 -26.03
C GLY A 172 -4.67 -12.61 -26.94
N GLU A 173 -5.85 -13.09 -27.28
CA GLU A 173 -6.83 -12.35 -28.11
C GLU A 173 -7.64 -11.32 -27.31
N ALA A 174 -7.49 -11.29 -25.96
CA ALA A 174 -8.23 -10.35 -25.12
C ALA A 174 -7.56 -8.95 -25.17
N GLU A 175 -8.39 -7.91 -25.21
CA GLU A 175 -7.90 -6.55 -24.98
C GLU A 175 -7.77 -6.27 -23.49
N SER A 176 -6.66 -5.67 -23.08
CA SER A 176 -6.44 -5.25 -21.71
C SER A 176 -5.76 -3.89 -21.67
N GLU A 177 -6.40 -2.94 -21.02
CA GLU A 177 -5.82 -1.61 -20.79
C GLU A 177 -4.72 -1.62 -19.71
N TYR A 178 -4.69 -2.66 -18.84
CA TYR A 178 -3.76 -2.73 -17.72
C TYR A 178 -2.33 -3.03 -18.18
N LEU A 179 -1.38 -2.35 -17.53
CA LEU A 179 0.04 -2.58 -17.78
C LEU A 179 0.42 -4.01 -17.38
N PHE A 180 0.07 -4.43 -16.18
CA PHE A 180 0.39 -5.77 -15.67
C PHE A 180 -0.83 -6.68 -15.61
N VAL A 181 -0.68 -7.84 -16.24
CA VAL A 181 -1.73 -8.86 -16.29
C VAL A 181 -1.28 -10.16 -15.63
N ASN A 182 -2.22 -10.97 -15.18
CA ASN A 182 -1.96 -12.32 -14.70
C ASN A 182 -1.85 -13.31 -15.88
N CYS A 183 -1.59 -14.59 -15.59
CA CYS A 183 -1.45 -15.64 -16.62
C CYS A 183 -2.76 -15.90 -17.43
N SER A 184 -3.86 -15.25 -17.11
CA SER A 184 -5.14 -15.32 -17.83
C SER A 184 -5.49 -13.99 -18.53
N GLY A 185 -4.53 -13.09 -18.72
CA GLY A 185 -4.75 -11.78 -19.34
C GLY A 185 -5.54 -10.77 -18.51
N LYS A 186 -5.96 -11.13 -17.29
CA LYS A 186 -6.73 -10.27 -16.38
C LYS A 186 -5.82 -9.45 -15.47
N PRO A 187 -6.30 -8.32 -14.89
CA PRO A 187 -5.53 -7.54 -13.93
C PRO A 187 -4.99 -8.39 -12.78
N MET A 188 -3.79 -8.09 -12.33
CA MET A 188 -3.18 -8.74 -11.17
C MET A 188 -3.96 -8.40 -9.90
N SER A 189 -4.21 -9.39 -9.03
CA SER A 189 -4.83 -9.14 -7.73
C SER A 189 -3.79 -8.79 -6.65
N ARG A 190 -4.21 -8.02 -5.61
CA ARG A 190 -3.34 -7.74 -4.45
C ARG A 190 -2.82 -9.01 -3.78
N GLN A 191 -3.68 -10.03 -3.65
CA GLN A 191 -3.29 -11.31 -3.06
C GLN A 191 -2.28 -12.06 -3.94
N GLY A 192 -2.47 -12.00 -5.26
CA GLY A 192 -1.53 -12.59 -6.22
C GLY A 192 -0.15 -11.94 -6.13
N PHE A 193 -0.11 -10.61 -6.10
CA PHE A 193 1.13 -9.87 -5.95
C PHE A 193 1.80 -10.09 -4.59
N TRP A 194 1.03 -10.17 -3.50
CA TRP A 194 1.58 -10.50 -2.18
C TRP A 194 2.22 -11.89 -2.12
N LYS A 195 1.58 -12.90 -2.74
CA LYS A 195 2.16 -14.24 -2.87
C LYS A 195 3.46 -14.23 -3.70
N LEU A 196 3.51 -13.42 -4.75
CA LEU A 196 4.69 -13.23 -5.58
C LEU A 196 5.87 -12.67 -4.77
N ILE A 197 5.66 -11.59 -4.03
CA ILE A 197 6.70 -11.01 -3.17
C ILE A 197 7.22 -12.04 -2.16
N LYS A 198 6.32 -12.75 -1.46
CA LYS A 198 6.72 -13.78 -0.51
C LYS A 198 7.56 -14.87 -1.17
N TYR A 199 7.12 -15.38 -2.31
CA TYR A 199 7.83 -16.42 -3.04
C TYR A 199 9.28 -16.01 -3.39
N TYR A 200 9.48 -14.79 -3.88
CA TYR A 200 10.82 -14.32 -4.21
C TYR A 200 11.65 -13.93 -2.99
N ALA A 201 11.01 -13.49 -1.90
CA ALA A 201 11.68 -13.26 -0.63
C ALA A 201 12.24 -14.57 -0.03
N ASP A 202 11.41 -15.60 0.01
CA ASP A 202 11.82 -16.94 0.47
C ASP A 202 12.96 -17.49 -0.40
N LYS A 203 12.85 -17.32 -1.73
CA LYS A 203 13.88 -17.73 -2.68
C LYS A 203 15.21 -16.97 -2.53
N ALA A 204 15.15 -15.71 -2.09
CA ALA A 204 16.30 -14.87 -1.79
C ALA A 204 16.92 -15.15 -0.42
N GLY A 205 16.32 -16.03 0.39
CA GLY A 205 16.77 -16.32 1.76
C GLY A 205 16.56 -15.15 2.73
N ILE A 206 15.55 -14.32 2.49
CA ILE A 206 15.24 -13.17 3.36
C ILE A 206 14.28 -13.63 4.47
N GLU A 207 14.77 -13.67 5.70
CA GLU A 207 14.01 -14.15 6.87
C GLU A 207 12.99 -13.11 7.42
N LYS A 208 13.16 -11.83 7.06
CA LYS A 208 12.26 -10.75 7.47
C LYS A 208 10.85 -10.96 6.91
N GLU A 209 9.83 -10.58 7.66
CA GLU A 209 8.46 -10.55 7.14
C GLU A 209 8.31 -9.43 6.10
N ILE A 210 8.32 -9.83 4.82
CA ILE A 210 8.20 -8.88 3.72
C ILE A 210 6.74 -8.68 3.34
N THR A 211 6.33 -7.43 3.40
CA THR A 211 5.04 -6.96 2.92
C THR A 211 5.24 -5.97 1.76
N PRO A 212 4.21 -5.68 0.97
CA PRO A 212 4.28 -4.61 -0.02
C PRO A 212 4.64 -3.24 0.57
N HIS A 213 4.31 -3.00 1.83
CA HIS A 213 4.70 -1.78 2.54
C HIS A 213 6.19 -1.76 2.86
N THR A 214 6.79 -2.93 3.12
CA THR A 214 8.24 -3.07 3.35
C THR A 214 9.04 -2.53 2.17
N PHE A 215 8.66 -2.88 0.92
CA PHE A 215 9.30 -2.32 -0.29
C PHE A 215 9.21 -0.81 -0.35
N ARG A 216 8.04 -0.29 -0.10
CA ARG A 216 7.80 1.15 -0.13
C ARG A 216 8.56 1.90 0.97
N HIS A 217 8.65 1.31 2.18
CA HIS A 217 9.47 1.86 3.27
C HIS A 217 10.96 1.82 2.94
N SER A 218 11.43 0.72 2.33
CA SER A 218 12.82 0.59 1.88
C SER A 218 13.16 1.60 0.80
N PHE A 219 12.29 1.83 -0.18
CA PHE A 219 12.45 2.88 -1.19
C PHE A 219 12.65 4.26 -0.53
N ALA A 220 11.76 4.63 0.40
CA ALA A 220 11.84 5.92 1.08
C ALA A 220 13.12 6.03 1.94
N ALA A 221 13.45 4.98 2.69
CA ALA A 221 14.64 4.96 3.54
C ALA A 221 15.92 5.10 2.70
N HIS A 222 16.04 4.32 1.62
CA HIS A 222 17.23 4.37 0.78
C HIS A 222 17.42 5.71 0.06
N LEU A 223 16.35 6.36 -0.39
CA LEU A 223 16.45 7.71 -0.93
C LEU A 223 16.96 8.70 0.13
N LEU A 224 16.43 8.64 1.35
CA LEU A 224 16.83 9.52 2.44
C LEU A 224 18.27 9.25 2.90
N GLU A 225 18.68 7.99 3.04
CA GLU A 225 20.04 7.59 3.37
C GLU A 225 21.06 8.08 2.32
N ASN A 226 20.64 8.15 1.07
CA ASN A 226 21.46 8.70 -0.02
C ASN A 226 21.31 10.22 -0.19
N GLY A 227 20.71 10.91 0.78
CA GLY A 227 20.68 12.37 0.89
C GLY A 227 19.54 13.05 0.08
N ALA A 228 18.53 12.31 -0.38
CA ALA A 228 17.34 12.93 -0.95
C ALA A 228 16.64 13.77 0.12
N ASP A 229 16.13 14.94 -0.31
CA ASP A 229 15.31 15.70 0.61
C ASP A 229 13.99 15.01 0.84
N VAL A 230 13.60 15.11 2.06
CA VAL A 230 12.48 14.41 2.60
C VAL A 230 11.14 14.74 1.93
N GLN A 231 11.01 15.93 1.45
CA GLN A 231 9.81 16.44 0.83
C GLN A 231 9.67 15.92 -0.59
N SER A 232 10.77 15.74 -1.33
CA SER A 232 10.76 15.06 -2.63
C SER A 232 10.27 13.64 -2.48
N VAL A 233 10.81 12.93 -1.47
CA VAL A 233 10.38 11.56 -1.15
C VAL A 233 8.88 11.52 -0.80
N GLN A 234 8.39 12.46 0.02
CA GLN A 234 6.98 12.54 0.37
C GLN A 234 6.07 12.78 -0.84
N LYS A 235 6.45 13.66 -1.76
CA LYS A 235 5.69 13.91 -3.00
C LYS A 235 5.63 12.65 -3.87
N MET A 236 6.75 11.93 -4.02
CA MET A 236 6.78 10.66 -4.74
C MET A 236 5.86 9.63 -4.09
N MET A 237 5.88 9.57 -2.75
CA MET A 237 5.08 8.63 -1.97
C MET A 237 3.58 8.95 -1.97
N GLY A 238 3.15 10.19 -2.21
CA GLY A 238 1.74 10.58 -2.14
C GLY A 238 1.15 10.34 -0.75
N HIS A 239 1.83 10.79 0.29
CA HIS A 239 1.31 10.74 1.66
C HIS A 239 0.40 11.93 1.90
N ALA A 240 -0.90 11.66 2.08
CA ALA A 240 -1.89 12.70 2.41
C ALA A 240 -1.79 13.18 3.86
N ASP A 241 -1.10 12.43 4.73
CA ASP A 241 -1.01 12.72 6.16
C ASP A 241 0.37 13.22 6.56
N VAL A 242 0.40 14.49 6.98
CA VAL A 242 1.59 15.19 7.49
C VAL A 242 2.12 14.54 8.77
N SER A 243 1.25 13.85 9.53
CA SER A 243 1.63 13.27 10.83
C SER A 243 2.55 12.06 10.73
N THR A 244 2.53 11.34 9.61
CA THR A 244 3.51 10.27 9.32
C THR A 244 4.85 10.85 8.86
N THR A 245 4.89 12.12 8.57
CA THR A 245 5.98 12.84 7.93
C THR A 245 6.22 14.22 8.52
N GLN A 246 5.87 14.47 9.76
CA GLN A 246 6.30 15.67 10.47
C GLN A 246 7.84 15.82 10.53
N MET A 247 8.55 14.82 10.07
CA MET A 247 9.98 14.91 9.76
C MET A 247 10.27 15.54 8.39
N TYR A 248 9.21 15.93 7.64
CA TYR A 248 9.37 16.30 6.24
C TYR A 248 8.76 17.68 5.94
N VAL A 249 9.53 18.74 6.12
CA VAL A 249 9.13 20.14 5.94
C VAL A 249 9.09 20.60 4.47
N GLU A 250 8.21 21.53 4.14
CA GLU A 250 7.78 22.09 2.84
C GLU A 250 8.81 22.26 1.70
N MET A 251 8.45 21.84 0.50
CA MET A 251 9.29 21.86 -0.68
C MET A 251 9.12 23.06 -1.61
N GLN A 252 10.23 23.62 -1.97
CA GLN A 252 10.36 24.36 -3.24
C GLN A 252 10.44 23.39 -4.43
N ALA A 253 9.90 23.81 -5.57
CA ALA A 253 9.80 23.04 -6.80
C ALA A 253 11.19 22.67 -7.38
N GLY A 254 11.82 21.66 -6.78
CA GLY A 254 13.00 21.03 -7.33
C GLY A 254 12.63 19.94 -8.33
N ASN A 255 13.49 19.68 -9.26
CA ASN A 255 13.26 18.68 -10.29
C ASN A 255 13.29 17.28 -9.68
N VAL A 256 12.10 16.69 -9.48
CA VAL A 256 11.92 15.36 -8.87
C VAL A 256 12.77 14.29 -9.58
N ARG A 257 12.99 14.43 -10.89
CA ARG A 257 13.82 13.50 -11.67
C ARG A 257 15.30 13.59 -11.30
N ASP A 258 15.81 14.79 -11.06
CA ASP A 258 17.23 14.97 -10.69
C ASP A 258 17.51 14.43 -9.30
N VAL A 259 16.58 14.63 -8.36
CA VAL A 259 16.65 14.02 -7.02
C VAL A 259 16.64 12.49 -7.12
N TYR A 260 15.75 11.92 -7.94
CA TYR A 260 15.68 10.47 -8.15
C TYR A 260 17.00 9.94 -8.71
N LYS A 261 17.51 10.51 -9.83
CA LYS A 261 18.76 10.08 -10.47
C LYS A 261 19.97 10.19 -9.56
N LYS A 262 20.01 11.22 -8.71
CA LYS A 262 21.15 11.45 -7.81
C LYS A 262 21.17 10.49 -6.61
N PHE A 263 20.00 10.06 -6.10
CA PHE A 263 19.90 9.44 -4.79
C PHE A 263 19.28 8.04 -4.76
N HIS A 264 18.68 7.55 -5.85
CA HIS A 264 18.15 6.20 -5.87
C HIS A 264 19.23 5.19 -6.27
N PRO A 265 19.42 4.08 -5.50
CA PRO A 265 20.51 3.13 -5.74
C PRO A 265 20.47 2.40 -7.10
N ARG A 266 19.34 2.45 -7.79
CA ARG A 266 19.11 1.77 -9.10
C ARG A 266 18.61 2.75 -10.17
N SER A 267 19.06 3.99 -10.16
CA SER A 267 18.74 5.01 -11.17
C SER A 267 19.52 4.82 -12.46
#